data_fa2b893b120c62c670c71b0b6ce504f6
#
_entry.id   fa2b893b120c62c670c71b0b6ce504f6
#
_cell.length_a   1.000
_cell.length_b   1.000
_cell.length_c   1.000
_cell.angle_alpha   90.00
_cell.angle_beta   90.00
_cell.angle_gamma   90.00
#
_symmetry.space_group_name_H-M   'P 1'
#
loop_
_entity.id
_entity.type
_entity.pdbx_description
1 polymer ?
#
loop_
_entity_poly.entity_id
_entity_poly.type
_entity_poly.pdbx_seq_one_letter_code
_entity_poly.pdbx_strand_id
1 'polypeptide(L)'
;LFHAARCGLGALGVITKVKIRTVPAFSLEQRTTVEPLDGILENIENEKAANRNFEFLAFPHTSMALVVRTNEVDPSAPLISAGEEDPTAIFQIRDAYQSLGVLPLVGKFAYQKIIDSAADGAATVKSGPSYTVLAHDRVVPFREMEYTVPAEAGPECLKEILATIVEKDIPVIFPIEYRYTQQDDIWLSMFSQRDGCSISVHQFADEDYVEYFAAIEPIFHKYEGRPHWGKLHTLGPQEFSNLYPHWQDFLSVRERVDPKGRMLNSHLKHLFGLGGSSHA
;
A
#
# COMPACT_ATOMS: atom_id res chain seq x y z
N LEU A 1 28.51 -1.30 -1.89
CA LEU A 1 27.79 -0.60 -2.98
C LEU A 1 26.59 -1.40 -3.51
N PHE A 2 26.74 -2.71 -3.80
CA PHE A 2 25.64 -3.50 -4.37
C PHE A 2 24.40 -3.51 -3.46
N HIS A 3 24.54 -3.78 -2.17
CA HIS A 3 23.43 -3.78 -1.22
C HIS A 3 22.74 -2.41 -1.10
N ALA A 4 23.52 -1.31 -1.10
CA ALA A 4 22.99 0.04 -1.10
C ALA A 4 22.26 0.39 -2.41
N ALA A 5 22.74 -0.08 -3.56
CA ALA A 5 22.18 0.26 -4.86
C ALA A 5 20.85 -0.44 -5.17
N ARG A 6 20.51 -1.55 -4.50
CA ARG A 6 19.25 -2.30 -4.70
C ARG A 6 18.02 -1.46 -4.31
N CYS A 7 18.16 -0.57 -3.31
CA CYS A 7 17.19 0.48 -2.97
C CYS A 7 17.98 1.76 -2.71
N GLY A 8 18.47 2.40 -3.79
CA GLY A 8 19.42 3.53 -3.70
C GLY A 8 18.79 4.91 -3.71
N LEU A 9 17.47 5.03 -3.80
CA LEU A 9 16.69 6.28 -3.80
C LEU A 9 17.18 7.33 -4.83
N GLY A 10 17.90 6.91 -5.88
CA GLY A 10 18.56 7.81 -6.82
C GLY A 10 19.79 8.55 -6.25
N ALA A 11 20.17 8.31 -5.00
CA ALA A 11 21.21 9.07 -4.27
C ALA A 11 22.64 8.59 -4.53
N LEU A 12 22.83 7.49 -5.26
CA LEU A 12 24.15 6.85 -5.46
C LEU A 12 24.72 7.08 -6.85
N GLY A 13 23.93 7.59 -7.79
CA GLY A 13 24.34 7.79 -9.18
C GLY A 13 23.28 7.30 -10.17
N VAL A 14 23.67 7.25 -11.45
CA VAL A 14 22.82 6.77 -12.55
C VAL A 14 23.08 5.29 -12.79
N ILE A 15 22.02 4.47 -12.74
CA ILE A 15 22.11 3.03 -13.08
C ILE A 15 21.98 2.90 -14.60
N THR A 16 23.05 2.45 -15.26
CA THR A 16 23.10 2.30 -16.72
C THR A 16 22.86 0.89 -17.20
N LYS A 17 23.01 -0.10 -16.31
CA LYS A 17 22.81 -1.51 -16.63
C LYS A 17 22.32 -2.30 -15.42
N VAL A 18 21.31 -3.13 -15.66
CA VAL A 18 20.77 -4.06 -14.65
C VAL A 18 20.80 -5.48 -15.23
N LYS A 19 21.22 -6.45 -14.39
CA LYS A 19 21.10 -7.88 -14.70
C LYS A 19 20.05 -8.47 -13.80
N ILE A 20 18.95 -8.95 -14.39
CA ILE A 20 17.80 -9.53 -13.68
C ILE A 20 17.81 -11.03 -13.92
N ARG A 21 17.63 -11.83 -12.84
CA ARG A 21 17.33 -13.25 -12.96
C ARG A 21 15.85 -13.39 -13.27
N THR A 22 15.52 -14.11 -14.33
CA THR A 22 14.15 -14.41 -14.72
C THR A 22 13.75 -15.81 -14.27
N VAL A 23 12.46 -16.06 -14.22
CA VAL A 23 11.84 -17.37 -14.03
C VAL A 23 11.12 -17.80 -15.32
N PRO A 24 10.80 -19.09 -15.51
CA PRO A 24 9.92 -19.52 -16.61
C PRO A 24 8.59 -18.76 -16.61
N ALA A 25 8.01 -18.56 -17.78
CA ALA A 25 6.67 -17.98 -17.89
C ALA A 25 5.65 -18.88 -17.17
N PHE A 26 4.71 -18.25 -16.47
CA PHE A 26 3.65 -18.94 -15.72
C PHE A 26 2.32 -18.18 -15.87
N SER A 27 1.24 -18.89 -15.65
CA SER A 27 -0.12 -18.35 -15.67
C SER A 27 -0.69 -18.21 -14.25
N LEU A 28 -1.55 -17.22 -14.09
CA LEU A 28 -2.22 -16.93 -12.83
C LEU A 28 -3.74 -16.92 -13.02
N GLU A 29 -4.44 -17.27 -11.96
CA GLU A 29 -5.84 -16.95 -11.75
C GLU A 29 -5.96 -16.00 -10.58
N GLN A 30 -6.68 -14.91 -10.78
CA GLN A 30 -7.04 -13.93 -9.77
C GLN A 30 -8.55 -14.02 -9.52
N ARG A 31 -8.91 -14.20 -8.26
CA ARG A 31 -10.29 -14.25 -7.79
C ARG A 31 -10.54 -13.09 -6.84
N THR A 32 -11.55 -12.29 -7.16
CA THR A 32 -11.95 -11.12 -6.38
C THR A 32 -13.35 -11.32 -5.81
N THR A 33 -13.50 -11.09 -4.49
CA THR A 33 -14.77 -11.22 -3.76
C THR A 33 -14.93 -10.06 -2.79
N VAL A 34 -16.16 -9.75 -2.36
CA VAL A 34 -16.41 -8.85 -1.23
C VAL A 34 -16.84 -9.68 -0.04
N GLU A 35 -16.14 -9.55 1.09
CA GLU A 35 -16.29 -10.42 2.24
C GLU A 35 -16.27 -9.61 3.55
N PRO A 36 -16.86 -10.14 4.66
CA PRO A 36 -16.74 -9.53 5.98
C PRO A 36 -15.27 -9.43 6.44
N LEU A 37 -14.83 -8.25 6.83
CA LEU A 37 -13.45 -7.97 7.22
C LEU A 37 -13.02 -8.79 8.44
N ASP A 38 -13.88 -8.94 9.44
CA ASP A 38 -13.55 -9.70 10.66
C ASP A 38 -13.18 -11.15 10.33
N GLY A 39 -13.95 -11.81 9.44
CA GLY A 39 -13.66 -13.18 9.01
C GLY A 39 -12.32 -13.30 8.26
N ILE A 40 -11.95 -12.28 7.49
CA ILE A 40 -10.65 -12.22 6.81
C ILE A 40 -9.52 -12.13 7.85
N LEU A 41 -9.65 -11.21 8.82
CA LEU A 41 -8.63 -10.99 9.84
C LEU A 41 -8.47 -12.19 10.79
N GLU A 42 -9.56 -12.86 11.14
CA GLU A 42 -9.52 -14.09 11.94
C GLU A 42 -8.80 -15.24 11.21
N ASN A 43 -8.91 -15.29 9.89
CA ASN A 43 -8.33 -16.36 9.05
C ASN A 43 -7.04 -15.95 8.33
N ILE A 44 -6.44 -14.83 8.69
CA ILE A 44 -5.38 -14.16 7.92
C ILE A 44 -4.15 -15.05 7.66
N GLU A 45 -3.74 -15.85 8.63
CA GLU A 45 -2.58 -16.73 8.48
C GLU A 45 -2.85 -17.87 7.48
N ASN A 46 -4.07 -18.40 7.44
CA ASN A 46 -4.45 -19.38 6.43
C ASN A 46 -4.52 -18.76 5.04
N GLU A 47 -5.04 -17.54 4.92
CA GLU A 47 -5.07 -16.81 3.64
C GLU A 47 -3.66 -16.57 3.08
N LYS A 48 -2.72 -16.15 3.93
CA LYS A 48 -1.31 -15.99 3.58
C LYS A 48 -0.66 -17.29 3.13
N ALA A 49 -0.96 -18.38 3.81
CA ALA A 49 -0.38 -19.69 3.51
C ALA A 49 -0.97 -20.33 2.25
N ALA A 50 -2.26 -20.10 1.98
CA ALA A 50 -2.98 -20.75 0.88
C ALA A 50 -2.82 -20.05 -0.47
N ASN A 51 -2.41 -18.78 -0.49
CA ASN A 51 -2.37 -17.98 -1.71
C ASN A 51 -0.96 -17.51 -2.05
N ARG A 52 -0.61 -17.55 -3.34
CA ARG A 52 0.65 -16.98 -3.84
C ARG A 52 0.71 -15.47 -3.59
N ASN A 53 -0.36 -14.75 -3.91
CA ASN A 53 -0.54 -13.35 -3.59
C ASN A 53 -1.91 -13.20 -2.93
N PHE A 54 -1.91 -12.51 -1.80
CA PHE A 54 -3.11 -12.22 -1.03
C PHE A 54 -3.09 -10.74 -0.63
N GLU A 55 -4.13 -10.04 -0.99
CA GLU A 55 -4.36 -8.65 -0.60
C GLU A 55 -5.85 -8.40 -0.42
N PHE A 56 -6.19 -7.36 0.29
CA PHE A 56 -7.57 -6.89 0.36
C PHE A 56 -7.62 -5.36 0.49
N LEU A 57 -8.77 -4.81 0.15
CA LEU A 57 -9.08 -3.40 0.28
C LEU A 57 -10.24 -3.25 1.27
N ALA A 58 -9.94 -2.80 2.49
CA ALA A 58 -10.95 -2.54 3.52
C ALA A 58 -11.71 -1.25 3.21
N PHE A 59 -13.04 -1.30 3.25
CA PHE A 59 -13.88 -0.13 3.01
C PHE A 59 -14.12 0.64 4.31
N PRO A 60 -13.64 1.89 4.44
CA PRO A 60 -13.90 2.71 5.63
C PRO A 60 -15.40 2.85 5.91
N HIS A 61 -15.80 2.98 7.17
CA HIS A 61 -17.19 3.08 7.61
C HIS A 61 -18.08 1.86 7.30
N THR A 62 -17.49 0.73 6.90
CA THR A 62 -18.19 -0.54 6.67
C THR A 62 -17.49 -1.67 7.42
N SER A 63 -18.12 -2.85 7.45
CA SER A 63 -17.52 -4.08 7.96
C SER A 63 -17.00 -5.00 6.85
N MET A 64 -16.81 -4.49 5.63
CA MET A 64 -16.53 -5.29 4.44
C MET A 64 -15.17 -4.94 3.83
N ALA A 65 -14.60 -5.90 3.08
CA ALA A 65 -13.42 -5.68 2.26
C ALA A 65 -13.53 -6.38 0.90
N LEU A 66 -12.92 -5.80 -0.11
CA LEU A 66 -12.68 -6.44 -1.39
C LEU A 66 -11.42 -7.31 -1.28
N VAL A 67 -11.55 -8.60 -1.43
CA VAL A 67 -10.47 -9.58 -1.26
C VAL A 67 -9.97 -10.06 -2.60
N VAL A 68 -8.66 -10.05 -2.80
CA VAL A 68 -8.01 -10.48 -4.03
C VAL A 68 -7.05 -11.64 -3.71
N ARG A 69 -7.37 -12.82 -4.25
CA ARG A 69 -6.54 -14.02 -4.14
C ARG A 69 -6.00 -14.39 -5.51
N THR A 70 -4.69 -14.53 -5.63
CA THR A 70 -4.04 -14.84 -6.90
C THR A 70 -3.14 -16.05 -6.73
N ASN A 71 -3.36 -17.07 -7.57
CA ASN A 71 -2.64 -18.34 -7.53
C ASN A 71 -2.16 -18.78 -8.91
N GLU A 72 -1.12 -19.62 -8.95
CA GLU A 72 -0.68 -20.24 -10.19
C GLU A 72 -1.70 -21.27 -10.68
N VAL A 73 -1.90 -21.28 -11.99
CA VAL A 73 -2.75 -22.26 -12.67
C VAL A 73 -1.98 -22.90 -13.82
N ASP A 74 -2.48 -24.04 -14.31
CA ASP A 74 -1.91 -24.72 -15.47
C ASP A 74 -1.89 -23.75 -16.67
N PRO A 75 -0.76 -23.61 -17.39
CA PRO A 75 -0.67 -22.75 -18.56
C PRO A 75 -1.67 -23.09 -19.69
N SER A 76 -2.22 -24.31 -19.69
CA SER A 76 -3.28 -24.74 -20.62
C SER A 76 -4.70 -24.41 -20.12
N ALA A 77 -4.84 -23.86 -18.92
CA ALA A 77 -6.14 -23.44 -18.40
C ALA A 77 -6.78 -22.36 -19.32
N PRO A 78 -8.12 -22.35 -19.45
CA PRO A 78 -8.80 -21.35 -20.26
C PRO A 78 -8.43 -19.93 -19.82
N LEU A 79 -8.19 -19.06 -20.79
CA LEU A 79 -8.04 -17.64 -20.52
C LEU A 79 -9.41 -17.08 -20.13
N ILE A 80 -9.52 -16.53 -18.95
CA ILE A 80 -10.73 -15.87 -18.48
C ILE A 80 -10.41 -14.39 -18.39
N SER A 81 -11.10 -13.60 -19.23
CA SER A 81 -11.11 -12.13 -19.10
C SER A 81 -12.20 -11.81 -18.06
N ALA A 82 -11.86 -11.18 -16.96
CA ALA A 82 -12.86 -10.45 -16.20
C ALA A 82 -13.53 -9.45 -17.16
N GLY A 83 -14.84 -9.29 -17.07
CA GLY A 83 -15.52 -8.21 -17.78
C GLY A 83 -14.78 -6.88 -17.56
N GLU A 84 -14.97 -5.92 -18.46
CA GLU A 84 -14.39 -4.58 -18.26
C GLU A 84 -14.86 -4.06 -16.90
N GLU A 85 -13.96 -4.04 -15.93
CA GLU A 85 -14.19 -3.32 -14.67
C GLU A 85 -14.23 -1.84 -15.02
N ASP A 86 -15.30 -1.15 -14.59
CA ASP A 86 -15.33 0.30 -14.71
C ASP A 86 -14.37 0.90 -13.66
N PRO A 87 -13.17 1.33 -14.05
CA PRO A 87 -12.20 1.85 -13.09
C PRO A 87 -12.64 3.19 -12.48
N THR A 88 -13.74 3.77 -12.99
CA THR A 88 -14.31 5.03 -12.51
C THR A 88 -15.50 4.82 -11.57
N ALA A 89 -15.93 3.58 -11.33
CA ALA A 89 -17.05 3.28 -10.43
C ALA A 89 -16.90 3.90 -9.03
N ILE A 90 -15.67 4.00 -8.55
CA ILE A 90 -15.37 4.65 -7.25
C ILE A 90 -15.79 6.12 -7.21
N PHE A 91 -15.74 6.84 -8.33
CA PHE A 91 -16.22 8.23 -8.40
C PHE A 91 -17.74 8.31 -8.23
N GLN A 92 -18.48 7.35 -8.79
CA GLN A 92 -19.93 7.28 -8.64
C GLN A 92 -20.31 7.01 -7.17
N ILE A 93 -19.57 6.13 -6.51
CA ILE A 93 -19.72 5.85 -5.08
C ILE A 93 -19.41 7.11 -4.25
N ARG A 94 -18.31 7.81 -4.57
CA ARG A 94 -17.94 9.08 -3.92
C ARG A 94 -19.03 10.12 -4.07
N ASP A 95 -19.48 10.36 -5.28
CA ASP A 95 -20.47 11.39 -5.59
C ASP A 95 -21.81 11.09 -4.90
N ALA A 96 -22.20 9.81 -4.83
CA ALA A 96 -23.37 9.37 -4.07
C ALA A 96 -23.19 9.62 -2.57
N TYR A 97 -22.04 9.27 -1.99
CA TYR A 97 -21.73 9.49 -0.59
C TYR A 97 -21.76 10.98 -0.24
N GLN A 98 -21.12 11.83 -1.04
CA GLN A 98 -21.07 13.29 -0.83
C GLN A 98 -22.43 13.95 -1.01
N SER A 99 -23.22 13.53 -2.00
CA SER A 99 -24.57 14.05 -2.22
C SER A 99 -25.50 13.77 -1.03
N LEU A 100 -25.29 12.66 -0.34
CA LEU A 100 -26.02 12.27 0.87
C LEU A 100 -25.38 12.82 2.15
N GLY A 101 -24.19 13.40 2.05
CA GLY A 101 -23.39 13.93 3.16
C GLY A 101 -24.00 15.12 3.90
N VAL A 102 -25.06 15.75 3.36
CA VAL A 102 -25.91 16.71 4.08
C VAL A 102 -26.57 16.05 5.32
N LEU A 103 -26.66 14.70 5.30
CA LEU A 103 -27.10 13.87 6.41
C LEU A 103 -26.07 12.73 6.60
N PRO A 104 -24.99 12.93 7.37
CA PRO A 104 -23.84 12.00 7.44
C PRO A 104 -24.22 10.55 7.73
N LEU A 105 -25.21 10.31 8.59
CA LEU A 105 -25.69 8.96 8.89
C LEU A 105 -26.36 8.28 7.69
N VAL A 106 -27.06 9.07 6.85
CA VAL A 106 -27.73 8.54 5.64
C VAL A 106 -26.70 8.19 4.58
N GLY A 107 -25.69 9.02 4.41
CA GLY A 107 -24.57 8.76 3.47
C GLY A 107 -23.80 7.47 3.83
N LYS A 108 -23.44 7.32 5.09
CA LYS A 108 -22.77 6.10 5.59
C LYS A 108 -23.63 4.85 5.43
N PHE A 109 -24.93 4.93 5.74
CA PHE A 109 -25.87 3.82 5.56
C PHE A 109 -26.01 3.43 4.08
N ALA A 110 -26.15 4.40 3.18
CA ALA A 110 -26.25 4.15 1.75
C ALA A 110 -24.95 3.52 1.20
N TYR A 111 -23.79 4.02 1.63
CA TYR A 111 -22.49 3.47 1.27
C TYR A 111 -22.36 2.00 1.72
N GLN A 112 -22.70 1.70 3.01
CA GLN A 112 -22.72 0.33 3.50
C GLN A 112 -23.60 -0.57 2.61
N LYS A 113 -24.81 -0.10 2.23
CA LYS A 113 -25.74 -0.86 1.37
C LYS A 113 -25.20 -1.12 -0.03
N ILE A 114 -24.46 -0.18 -0.61
CA ILE A 114 -23.79 -0.37 -1.91
C ILE A 114 -22.76 -1.48 -1.79
N ILE A 115 -21.94 -1.44 -0.75
CA ILE A 115 -20.90 -2.45 -0.52
C ILE A 115 -21.50 -3.82 -0.17
N ASP A 116 -22.55 -3.88 0.66
CA ASP A 116 -23.28 -5.13 0.96
C ASP A 116 -23.84 -5.77 -0.32
N SER A 117 -24.41 -4.95 -1.22
CA SER A 117 -24.92 -5.44 -2.51
C SER A 117 -23.83 -6.04 -3.42
N ALA A 118 -22.61 -5.53 -3.31
CA ALA A 118 -21.46 -6.11 -4.01
C ALA A 118 -21.04 -7.45 -3.42
N ALA A 119 -21.24 -7.67 -2.11
CA ALA A 119 -20.96 -8.94 -1.45
C ALA A 119 -21.91 -10.08 -1.86
N ASP A 120 -23.15 -9.74 -2.22
CA ASP A 120 -24.14 -10.71 -2.74
C ASP A 120 -23.83 -11.12 -4.21
N GLY A 121 -22.87 -10.47 -4.84
CA GLY A 121 -22.45 -10.72 -6.21
C GLY A 121 -21.58 -11.97 -6.37
N ALA A 122 -21.52 -12.49 -7.58
CA ALA A 122 -20.58 -13.56 -7.93
C ALA A 122 -19.13 -13.05 -7.88
N ALA A 123 -18.21 -13.96 -7.49
CA ALA A 123 -16.79 -13.66 -7.56
C ALA A 123 -16.38 -13.28 -9.00
N THR A 124 -15.58 -12.22 -9.13
CA THR A 124 -14.92 -11.91 -10.39
C THR A 124 -13.68 -12.78 -10.54
N VAL A 125 -13.54 -13.45 -11.67
CA VAL A 125 -12.38 -14.31 -11.97
C VAL A 125 -11.70 -13.82 -13.24
N LYS A 126 -10.36 -13.69 -13.17
CA LYS A 126 -9.49 -13.32 -14.28
C LYS A 126 -8.34 -14.33 -14.34
N SER A 127 -8.05 -14.91 -15.50
CA SER A 127 -6.90 -15.82 -15.64
C SER A 127 -6.13 -15.57 -16.93
N GLY A 128 -4.82 -15.83 -16.88
CA GLY A 128 -3.96 -15.64 -18.05
C GLY A 128 -2.47 -15.58 -17.67
N PRO A 129 -1.61 -15.16 -18.62
CA PRO A 129 -0.21 -14.94 -18.35
C PRO A 129 0.01 -13.99 -17.17
N SER A 130 0.97 -14.27 -16.30
CA SER A 130 1.20 -13.53 -15.06
C SER A 130 1.32 -12.01 -15.27
N TYR A 131 1.96 -11.58 -16.34
CA TYR A 131 2.15 -10.16 -16.64
C TYR A 131 0.86 -9.44 -17.06
N THR A 132 -0.17 -10.16 -17.52
CA THR A 132 -1.50 -9.57 -17.83
C THR A 132 -2.42 -9.59 -16.62
N VAL A 133 -2.34 -10.63 -15.79
CA VAL A 133 -3.17 -10.73 -14.58
C VAL A 133 -2.74 -9.71 -13.53
N LEU A 134 -1.43 -9.50 -13.36
CA LEU A 134 -0.88 -8.57 -12.36
C LEU A 134 -0.82 -7.11 -12.86
N ALA A 135 -1.09 -6.84 -14.13
CA ALA A 135 -1.10 -5.47 -14.66
C ALA A 135 -2.49 -4.85 -14.51
N HIS A 136 -2.52 -3.66 -13.92
CA HIS A 136 -3.74 -2.87 -13.74
C HIS A 136 -3.51 -1.43 -14.18
N ASP A 137 -4.46 -0.87 -14.90
CA ASP A 137 -4.48 0.55 -15.23
C ASP A 137 -4.95 1.35 -14.00
N ARG A 138 -4.16 2.35 -13.61
CA ARG A 138 -4.50 3.26 -12.52
C ARG A 138 -4.97 4.59 -13.09
N VAL A 139 -6.28 4.74 -13.24
CA VAL A 139 -6.90 5.92 -13.87
C VAL A 139 -7.44 6.93 -12.84
N VAL A 140 -7.61 6.54 -11.59
CA VAL A 140 -8.08 7.41 -10.52
C VAL A 140 -6.90 8.15 -9.90
N PRO A 141 -6.82 9.49 -9.99
CA PRO A 141 -5.79 10.25 -9.30
C PRO A 141 -6.05 10.28 -7.79
N PHE A 142 -5.01 10.01 -7.00
CA PHE A 142 -5.09 10.02 -5.53
C PHE A 142 -3.81 10.51 -4.87
N ARG A 143 -3.90 10.85 -3.60
CA ARG A 143 -2.80 11.02 -2.64
C ARG A 143 -2.73 9.76 -1.80
N GLU A 144 -1.53 9.35 -1.43
CA GLU A 144 -1.31 8.09 -0.75
C GLU A 144 -0.22 8.21 0.32
N MET A 145 -0.50 7.59 1.46
CA MET A 145 0.44 7.31 2.53
C MET A 145 0.46 5.79 2.73
N GLU A 146 1.62 5.17 2.59
CA GLU A 146 1.81 3.73 2.76
C GLU A 146 2.93 3.47 3.76
N TYR A 147 2.65 2.61 4.73
CA TYR A 147 3.62 2.13 5.69
C TYR A 147 3.62 0.61 5.76
N THR A 148 4.81 0.04 5.93
CA THR A 148 4.97 -1.38 6.21
C THR A 148 5.27 -1.59 7.69
N VAL A 149 4.30 -2.14 8.42
CA VAL A 149 4.46 -2.57 9.81
C VAL A 149 4.95 -4.02 9.87
N PRO A 150 5.47 -4.53 11.02
CA PRO A 150 5.72 -5.96 11.20
C PRO A 150 4.47 -6.77 10.85
N ALA A 151 4.64 -7.91 10.18
CA ALA A 151 3.53 -8.69 9.63
C ALA A 151 2.48 -9.05 10.69
N GLU A 152 2.94 -9.42 11.89
CA GLU A 152 2.08 -9.79 13.02
C GLU A 152 1.30 -8.61 13.61
N ALA A 153 1.77 -7.39 13.42
CA ALA A 153 1.11 -6.18 13.90
C ALA A 153 0.05 -5.64 12.91
N GLY A 154 0.04 -6.16 11.68
CA GLY A 154 -0.83 -5.68 10.61
C GLY A 154 -2.33 -5.62 10.97
N PRO A 155 -2.93 -6.71 11.49
CA PRO A 155 -4.34 -6.72 11.83
C PRO A 155 -4.74 -5.67 12.86
N GLU A 156 -3.97 -5.52 13.93
CA GLU A 156 -4.26 -4.55 14.99
C GLU A 156 -4.02 -3.10 14.52
N CYS A 157 -2.99 -2.87 13.70
CA CYS A 157 -2.75 -1.58 13.09
C CYS A 157 -3.94 -1.16 12.19
N LEU A 158 -4.43 -2.05 11.34
CA LEU A 158 -5.60 -1.76 10.50
C LEU A 158 -6.86 -1.47 11.31
N LYS A 159 -7.13 -2.26 12.35
CA LYS A 159 -8.29 -2.04 13.25
C LYS A 159 -8.22 -0.66 13.90
N GLU A 160 -7.04 -0.26 14.39
CA GLU A 160 -6.85 1.06 15.00
C GLU A 160 -7.04 2.20 13.99
N ILE A 161 -6.58 2.04 12.74
CA ILE A 161 -6.81 2.99 11.65
C ILE A 161 -8.31 3.16 11.39
N LEU A 162 -9.02 2.04 11.19
CA LEU A 162 -10.46 2.06 10.92
C LEU A 162 -11.26 2.67 12.09
N ALA A 163 -10.91 2.32 13.33
CA ALA A 163 -11.51 2.91 14.53
C ALA A 163 -11.28 4.42 14.59
N THR A 164 -10.07 4.89 14.31
CA THR A 164 -9.72 6.32 14.29
C THR A 164 -10.51 7.09 13.24
N ILE A 165 -10.70 6.50 12.04
CA ILE A 165 -11.54 7.10 10.99
C ILE A 165 -12.98 7.29 11.48
N VAL A 166 -13.52 6.30 12.18
CA VAL A 166 -14.89 6.38 12.71
C VAL A 166 -14.99 7.36 13.89
N GLU A 167 -14.08 7.28 14.86
CA GLU A 167 -14.06 8.11 16.07
C GLU A 167 -13.88 9.59 15.77
N LYS A 168 -13.04 9.92 14.78
CA LYS A 168 -12.80 11.30 14.35
C LYS A 168 -13.75 11.80 13.26
N ASP A 169 -14.68 10.94 12.84
CA ASP A 169 -15.64 11.23 11.76
C ASP A 169 -14.97 11.69 10.45
N ILE A 170 -13.83 11.05 10.10
CA ILE A 170 -13.09 11.40 8.89
C ILE A 170 -13.90 10.99 7.65
N PRO A 171 -14.22 11.89 6.72
CA PRO A 171 -15.14 11.62 5.61
C PRO A 171 -14.43 10.93 4.42
N VAL A 172 -13.65 9.88 4.69
CA VAL A 172 -12.96 9.11 3.66
C VAL A 172 -13.75 7.87 3.29
N ILE A 173 -13.86 7.60 1.98
CA ILE A 173 -14.45 6.37 1.44
C ILE A 173 -13.47 5.60 0.57
N PHE A 174 -12.32 6.18 0.25
CA PHE A 174 -11.30 5.49 -0.52
C PHE A 174 -10.83 4.25 0.24
N PRO A 175 -10.82 3.05 -0.39
CA PRO A 175 -10.44 1.82 0.31
C PRO A 175 -9.00 1.85 0.83
N ILE A 176 -8.79 1.16 1.95
CA ILE A 176 -7.47 0.96 2.57
C ILE A 176 -6.90 -0.34 2.04
N GLU A 177 -5.80 -0.27 1.33
CA GLU A 177 -5.11 -1.45 0.79
C GLU A 177 -4.27 -2.12 1.89
N TYR A 178 -4.33 -3.46 1.92
CA TYR A 178 -3.64 -4.29 2.91
C TYR A 178 -3.03 -5.51 2.25
N ARG A 179 -1.71 -5.69 2.38
CA ARG A 179 -0.98 -6.80 1.76
C ARG A 179 0.25 -7.23 2.55
N TYR A 180 0.64 -8.50 2.38
CA TYR A 180 1.84 -9.06 2.98
C TYR A 180 2.99 -9.19 1.99
N THR A 181 4.21 -9.02 2.49
CA THR A 181 5.45 -9.25 1.73
C THR A 181 6.49 -9.88 2.65
N GLN A 182 7.16 -10.91 2.14
CA GLN A 182 8.25 -11.55 2.85
C GLN A 182 9.45 -10.63 3.00
N GLN A 183 10.25 -10.88 4.04
CA GLN A 183 11.48 -10.15 4.30
C GLN A 183 12.50 -10.30 3.18
N ASP A 184 13.37 -9.33 3.08
CA ASP A 184 14.52 -9.32 2.19
C ASP A 184 15.80 -8.86 2.91
N ASP A 185 16.94 -8.85 2.19
CA ASP A 185 18.25 -8.39 2.66
C ASP A 185 18.65 -7.01 2.08
N ILE A 186 17.70 -6.26 1.56
CA ILE A 186 17.94 -4.96 0.94
C ILE A 186 17.94 -3.87 2.01
N TRP A 187 19.01 -3.11 2.10
CA TRP A 187 19.28 -2.20 3.22
C TRP A 187 18.18 -1.19 3.52
N LEU A 188 17.63 -0.57 2.49
CA LEU A 188 16.56 0.42 2.63
C LEU A 188 15.20 -0.09 2.14
N SER A 189 15.03 -1.41 2.03
CA SER A 189 13.72 -1.99 1.79
C SER A 189 12.83 -1.86 3.03
N MET A 190 11.55 -1.58 2.83
CA MET A 190 10.56 -1.62 3.90
C MET A 190 10.47 -3.00 4.58
N PHE A 191 10.89 -4.05 3.86
CA PHE A 191 10.91 -5.46 4.30
C PHE A 191 12.29 -5.93 4.76
N SER A 192 13.24 -5.02 4.92
CA SER A 192 14.60 -5.37 5.35
C SER A 192 14.58 -6.11 6.68
N GLN A 193 14.99 -7.39 6.65
CA GLN A 193 15.13 -8.27 7.83
C GLN A 193 13.84 -8.54 8.65
N ARG A 194 12.65 -8.26 8.10
CA ARG A 194 11.38 -8.61 8.73
C ARG A 194 10.29 -8.80 7.70
N ASP A 195 9.43 -9.79 7.90
CA ASP A 195 8.19 -9.90 7.16
C ASP A 195 7.32 -8.68 7.44
N GLY A 196 6.69 -8.16 6.42
CA GLY A 196 5.95 -6.91 6.51
C GLY A 196 4.51 -7.02 6.07
N CYS A 197 3.66 -6.20 6.70
CA CYS A 197 2.33 -5.88 6.25
C CYS A 197 2.31 -4.43 5.77
N SER A 198 2.12 -4.22 4.48
CA SER A 198 1.92 -2.88 3.90
C SER A 198 0.46 -2.48 4.01
N ILE A 199 0.22 -1.32 4.59
CA ILE A 199 -1.10 -0.71 4.71
C ILE A 199 -1.04 0.66 4.05
N SER A 200 -1.89 0.87 3.02
CA SER A 200 -1.96 2.12 2.27
C SER A 200 -3.29 2.81 2.50
N VAL A 201 -3.23 4.05 2.94
CA VAL A 201 -4.38 4.95 3.07
C VAL A 201 -4.37 5.97 1.93
N HIS A 202 -5.55 6.22 1.36
CA HIS A 202 -5.71 6.99 0.15
C HIS A 202 -6.74 8.11 0.32
N GLN A 203 -6.54 9.21 -0.41
CA GLN A 203 -7.56 10.23 -0.59
C GLN A 203 -7.58 10.68 -2.05
N PHE A 204 -8.74 11.00 -2.60
CA PHE A 204 -8.85 11.53 -3.94
C PHE A 204 -7.97 12.77 -4.12
N ALA A 205 -7.34 12.93 -5.29
CA ALA A 205 -6.37 14.00 -5.51
C ALA A 205 -6.96 15.41 -5.43
N ASP A 206 -8.27 15.53 -5.63
CA ASP A 206 -9.06 16.77 -5.54
C ASP A 206 -9.68 17.03 -4.15
N GLU A 207 -9.39 16.16 -3.17
CA GLU A 207 -9.85 16.30 -1.78
C GLU A 207 -8.70 16.57 -0.82
N ASP A 208 -9.03 17.20 0.34
CA ASP A 208 -8.04 17.44 1.38
C ASP A 208 -7.68 16.13 2.11
N TYR A 209 -6.38 15.88 2.21
CA TYR A 209 -5.81 14.69 2.86
C TYR A 209 -5.08 15.01 4.17
N VAL A 210 -4.83 16.31 4.46
CA VAL A 210 -3.88 16.72 5.50
C VAL A 210 -4.31 16.26 6.89
N GLU A 211 -5.53 16.56 7.29
CA GLU A 211 -6.05 16.15 8.61
C GLU A 211 -6.20 14.63 8.71
N TYR A 212 -6.61 13.98 7.62
CA TYR A 212 -6.73 12.52 7.56
C TYR A 212 -5.37 11.86 7.78
N PHE A 213 -4.37 12.21 6.98
CA PHE A 213 -3.05 11.59 7.09
C PHE A 213 -2.36 11.94 8.41
N ALA A 214 -2.52 13.16 8.91
CA ALA A 214 -2.01 13.55 10.23
C ALA A 214 -2.66 12.76 11.39
N ALA A 215 -3.91 12.30 11.23
CA ALA A 215 -4.56 11.46 12.22
C ALA A 215 -4.08 10.00 12.18
N ILE A 216 -3.70 9.51 11.00
CA ILE A 216 -3.34 8.08 10.80
C ILE A 216 -1.84 7.82 10.97
N GLU A 217 -0.97 8.72 10.53
CA GLU A 217 0.48 8.49 10.55
C GLU A 217 1.04 8.13 11.94
N PRO A 218 0.59 8.73 13.08
CA PRO A 218 1.03 8.33 14.41
C PRO A 218 0.74 6.85 14.75
N ILE A 219 -0.32 6.27 14.16
CA ILE A 219 -0.65 4.85 14.34
C ILE A 219 0.45 4.00 13.68
N PHE A 220 0.84 4.32 12.46
CA PHE A 220 1.95 3.62 11.79
C PHE A 220 3.25 3.71 12.60
N HIS A 221 3.56 4.88 13.19
CA HIS A 221 4.73 5.06 14.04
C HIS A 221 4.68 4.18 15.29
N LYS A 222 3.51 4.08 15.94
CA LYS A 222 3.28 3.21 17.10
C LYS A 222 3.60 1.75 16.81
N TYR A 223 3.33 1.30 15.58
CA TYR A 223 3.59 -0.06 15.12
C TYR A 223 4.93 -0.20 14.36
N GLU A 224 5.89 0.70 14.58
CA GLU A 224 7.23 0.67 13.95
C GLU A 224 7.17 0.60 12.42
N GLY A 225 6.20 1.29 11.82
CA GLY A 225 5.98 1.33 10.39
C GLY A 225 7.16 1.97 9.64
N ARG A 226 7.57 1.36 8.53
CA ARG A 226 8.54 1.91 7.58
C ARG A 226 7.78 2.48 6.40
N PRO A 227 7.93 3.80 6.08
CA PRO A 227 7.18 4.42 5.01
C PRO A 227 7.66 3.95 3.63
N HIS A 228 6.76 3.92 2.68
CA HIS A 228 7.12 3.74 1.28
C HIS A 228 7.82 5.00 0.75
N TRP A 229 9.03 4.85 0.22
CA TRP A 229 9.91 5.95 -0.19
C TRP A 229 9.32 6.91 -1.23
N GLY A 230 8.36 6.47 -2.02
CA GLY A 230 7.70 7.26 -3.05
C GLY A 230 6.33 7.79 -2.66
N LYS A 231 5.93 7.65 -1.40
CA LYS A 231 4.62 8.07 -0.86
C LYS A 231 4.78 9.20 0.15
N LEU A 232 3.65 9.74 0.65
CA LEU A 232 3.67 10.79 1.65
C LEU A 232 4.01 10.23 3.03
N HIS A 233 4.90 10.91 3.75
CA HIS A 233 5.26 10.65 5.14
C HIS A 233 5.92 11.90 5.75
N THR A 234 5.96 11.98 7.09
CA THR A 234 6.59 13.10 7.80
C THR A 234 7.91 12.71 8.48
N LEU A 235 8.35 11.45 8.37
CA LEU A 235 9.57 10.97 9.04
C LEU A 235 10.83 11.69 8.56
N GLY A 236 11.71 11.94 9.51
CA GLY A 236 13.02 12.54 9.31
C GLY A 236 14.18 11.57 9.55
N PRO A 237 15.44 12.07 9.49
CA PRO A 237 16.63 11.23 9.53
C PRO A 237 16.80 10.46 10.85
N GLN A 238 16.27 10.96 11.96
CA GLN A 238 16.36 10.28 13.25
C GLN A 238 15.50 9.02 13.28
N GLU A 239 14.26 9.13 12.78
CA GLU A 239 13.34 8.01 12.70
C GLU A 239 13.88 6.95 11.75
N PHE A 240 14.40 7.32 10.60
CA PHE A 240 15.01 6.38 9.64
C PHE A 240 16.21 5.65 10.23
N SER A 241 17.03 6.34 11.01
CA SER A 241 18.17 5.72 11.73
C SER A 241 17.72 4.64 12.71
N ASN A 242 16.56 4.78 13.32
CA ASN A 242 16.00 3.78 14.23
C ASN A 242 15.30 2.62 13.48
N LEU A 243 14.66 2.91 12.35
CA LEU A 243 13.85 1.94 11.60
C LEU A 243 14.66 1.03 10.69
N TYR A 244 15.79 1.51 10.15
CA TYR A 244 16.59 0.76 9.18
C TYR A 244 17.95 0.35 9.74
N PRO A 245 18.20 -0.97 9.93
CA PRO A 245 19.46 -1.44 10.54
C PRO A 245 20.73 -1.01 9.80
N HIS A 246 20.64 -0.85 8.47
CA HIS A 246 21.75 -0.46 7.60
C HIS A 246 21.72 1.01 7.16
N TRP A 247 21.03 1.88 7.91
CA TRP A 247 20.94 3.30 7.58
C TRP A 247 22.32 3.97 7.49
N GLN A 248 23.17 3.78 8.50
CA GLN A 248 24.49 4.38 8.53
C GLN A 248 25.45 3.78 7.48
N ASP A 249 25.33 2.49 7.20
CA ASP A 249 26.06 1.85 6.13
C ASP A 249 25.72 2.45 4.76
N PHE A 250 24.41 2.69 4.53
CA PHE A 250 23.94 3.35 3.32
C PHE A 250 24.49 4.79 3.20
N LEU A 251 24.41 5.59 4.26
CA LEU A 251 24.94 6.97 4.26
C LEU A 251 26.45 6.98 3.97
N SER A 252 27.21 6.06 4.55
CA SER A 252 28.65 5.94 4.30
C SER A 252 28.97 5.58 2.85
N VAL A 253 28.18 4.68 2.23
CA VAL A 253 28.32 4.38 0.80
C VAL A 253 27.99 5.56 -0.06
N ARG A 254 26.88 6.26 0.24
CA ARG A 254 26.44 7.46 -0.49
C ARG A 254 27.51 8.55 -0.47
N GLU A 255 28.06 8.86 0.71
CA GLU A 255 29.10 9.87 0.85
C GLU A 255 30.36 9.53 0.04
N ARG A 256 30.77 8.26 0.04
CA ARG A 256 31.93 7.80 -0.72
C ARG A 256 31.73 7.92 -2.24
N VAL A 257 30.51 7.64 -2.78
CA VAL A 257 30.27 7.64 -4.23
C VAL A 257 29.83 9.01 -4.75
N ASP A 258 29.22 9.83 -3.92
CA ASP A 258 28.83 11.21 -4.24
C ASP A 258 29.19 12.19 -3.09
N PRO A 259 30.48 12.43 -2.83
CA PRO A 259 30.92 13.28 -1.73
C PRO A 259 30.48 14.74 -1.84
N LYS A 260 30.09 15.16 -3.06
CA LYS A 260 29.61 16.53 -3.32
C LYS A 260 28.10 16.66 -3.30
N GLY A 261 27.35 15.56 -3.09
CA GLY A 261 25.90 15.54 -3.02
C GLY A 261 25.21 15.98 -4.32
N ARG A 262 25.79 15.65 -5.49
CA ARG A 262 25.26 16.04 -6.82
C ARG A 262 23.98 15.30 -7.17
N MET A 263 23.78 14.11 -6.59
CA MET A 263 22.59 13.28 -6.76
C MET A 263 21.45 13.63 -5.81
N LEU A 264 21.66 14.57 -4.89
CA LEU A 264 20.70 14.91 -3.86
C LEU A 264 19.85 16.11 -4.26
N ASN A 265 18.55 15.92 -4.37
CA ASN A 265 17.56 17.01 -4.37
C ASN A 265 17.26 17.47 -2.92
N SER A 266 16.41 18.48 -2.76
CA SER A 266 16.05 19.03 -1.44
C SER A 266 15.41 17.99 -0.53
N HIS A 267 14.55 17.13 -1.07
CA HIS A 267 13.91 16.04 -0.33
C HIS A 267 14.94 15.04 0.22
N LEU A 268 15.84 14.51 -0.61
CA LEU A 268 16.88 13.59 -0.17
C LEU A 268 17.86 14.23 0.82
N LYS A 269 18.18 15.53 0.66
CA LYS A 269 18.98 16.24 1.65
C LYS A 269 18.30 16.30 3.01
N HIS A 270 16.99 16.55 3.02
CA HIS A 270 16.19 16.52 4.26
C HIS A 270 16.20 15.12 4.88
N LEU A 271 15.86 14.08 4.10
CA LEU A 271 15.84 12.68 4.57
C LEU A 271 17.17 12.23 5.19
N PHE A 272 18.29 12.66 4.62
CA PHE A 272 19.63 12.28 5.11
C PHE A 272 20.21 13.22 6.16
N GLY A 273 19.45 14.23 6.61
CA GLY A 273 19.94 15.20 7.58
C GLY A 273 21.02 16.14 7.05
N LEU A 274 21.12 16.32 5.75
CA LEU A 274 22.14 17.14 5.06
C LEU A 274 21.63 18.52 4.63
N GLY A 275 20.38 18.84 4.89
CA GLY A 275 19.78 20.15 4.68
C GLY A 275 20.01 21.02 5.92
N GLY A 276 20.66 22.16 5.79
CA GLY A 276 20.58 23.21 6.80
C GLY A 276 19.10 23.61 6.97
N SER A 277 18.71 23.93 8.20
CA SER A 277 17.35 24.30 8.61
C SER A 277 16.78 25.39 7.71
N SER A 278 16.07 25.01 6.66
CA SER A 278 15.15 25.90 5.99
C SER A 278 13.75 25.50 6.46
N HIS A 279 13.28 26.21 7.49
CA HIS A 279 11.87 26.27 7.81
C HIS A 279 11.10 26.67 6.56
N ALA A 280 10.22 25.82 6.09
CA ALA A 280 9.14 26.18 5.17
C ALA A 280 7.82 25.98 5.90
#